data_6809fd6a790c382285124f8d74a33bac
#
_entry.id   6809fd6a790c382285124f8d74a33bac
#
_cell.length_a   1.000
_cell.length_b   1.000
_cell.length_c   1.000
_cell.angle_alpha   90.00
_cell.angle_beta   90.00
_cell.angle_gamma   90.00
#
_symmetry.space_group_name_H-M   'P 1'
#
loop_
_entity.id
_entity.type
_entity.pdbx_description
1 polymer ?
#
loop_
_entity_poly.entity_id
_entity_poly.type
_entity_poly.pdbx_seq_one_letter_code
_entity_poly.pdbx_strand_id
1 'polypeptide(L)'
;MVDIIIPVYNALDTLELAVTSGLMQGDVRILLVDDGSTDGTARLCDELAHHPRIEVIHQRNHGVSAARNAGLQAAASEWLTFLDADDVLLPDAIGNLLALAGDSQAIQGLVTRSEAPDVPQCTVQTLSSRDMLDLALRNPTVHLHTHGWLLRREICNERFNESLRLGEDGEWMMRVLRSAKTVSLAQVSTYCYHLRADSAVHSA
;
A
#
# COMPACT_ATOMS: atom_id res chain seq x y z
N MET A 1 -2.07 -9.19 13.13
CA MET A 1 -3.09 -8.64 12.20
C MET A 1 -2.54 -7.42 11.50
N VAL A 2 -2.79 -7.27 10.21
CA VAL A 2 -2.36 -6.14 9.36
C VAL A 2 -3.59 -5.52 8.69
N ASP A 3 -3.67 -4.20 8.65
CA ASP A 3 -4.68 -3.49 7.85
C ASP A 3 -4.15 -3.24 6.44
N ILE A 4 -4.89 -3.70 5.42
CA ILE A 4 -4.66 -3.40 4.01
C ILE A 4 -5.63 -2.31 3.60
N ILE A 5 -5.13 -1.13 3.30
CA ILE A 5 -5.94 0.01 2.86
C ILE A 5 -5.97 0.03 1.33
N ILE A 6 -7.16 -0.07 0.75
CA ILE A 6 -7.39 -0.06 -0.69
C ILE A 6 -8.23 1.16 -1.04
N PRO A 7 -7.63 2.25 -1.56
CA PRO A 7 -8.37 3.36 -2.13
C PRO A 7 -9.01 2.91 -3.45
N VAL A 8 -10.29 3.17 -3.63
CA VAL A 8 -11.08 2.65 -4.75
C VAL A 8 -11.81 3.79 -5.45
N TYR A 9 -11.66 3.89 -6.76
CA TYR A 9 -12.46 4.78 -7.61
C TYR A 9 -12.58 4.21 -9.01
N ASN A 10 -13.79 3.86 -9.44
CA ASN A 10 -14.09 3.29 -10.76
C ASN A 10 -13.13 2.13 -11.14
N ALA A 11 -13.14 1.08 -10.31
CA ALA A 11 -12.26 -0.08 -10.42
C ALA A 11 -13.03 -1.40 -10.57
N LEU A 12 -14.20 -1.37 -11.23
CA LEU A 12 -15.10 -2.52 -11.33
C LEU A 12 -14.41 -3.80 -11.86
N ASP A 13 -13.52 -3.66 -12.83
CA ASP A 13 -12.88 -4.79 -13.50
C ASP A 13 -11.67 -5.36 -12.74
N THR A 14 -11.14 -4.66 -11.74
CA THR A 14 -9.85 -5.02 -11.10
C THR A 14 -9.96 -5.26 -9.59
N LEU A 15 -10.91 -4.61 -8.92
CA LEU A 15 -11.04 -4.60 -7.48
C LEU A 15 -11.12 -6.01 -6.87
N GLU A 16 -11.86 -6.92 -7.50
CA GLU A 16 -12.03 -8.29 -6.97
C GLU A 16 -10.70 -9.04 -6.92
N LEU A 17 -9.82 -8.86 -7.93
CA LEU A 17 -8.50 -9.46 -7.94
C LEU A 17 -7.60 -8.87 -6.84
N ALA A 18 -7.59 -7.54 -6.69
CA ALA A 18 -6.85 -6.87 -5.63
C ALA A 18 -7.27 -7.37 -4.24
N VAL A 19 -8.58 -7.40 -3.96
CA VAL A 19 -9.14 -7.86 -2.70
C VAL A 19 -8.80 -9.34 -2.44
N THR A 20 -8.94 -10.19 -3.45
CA THR A 20 -8.59 -11.61 -3.34
C THR A 20 -7.13 -11.79 -2.96
N SER A 21 -6.22 -11.08 -3.64
CA SER A 21 -4.78 -11.12 -3.32
C SER A 21 -4.49 -10.70 -1.87
N GLY A 22 -5.22 -9.69 -1.38
CA GLY A 22 -5.14 -9.24 0.00
C GLY A 22 -5.65 -10.28 1.00
N LEU A 23 -6.80 -10.89 0.74
CA LEU A 23 -7.39 -11.92 1.61
C LEU A 23 -6.51 -13.18 1.74
N MET A 24 -5.67 -13.46 0.74
CA MET A 24 -4.71 -14.58 0.76
C MET A 24 -3.50 -14.33 1.66
N GLN A 25 -3.31 -13.13 2.21
CA GLN A 25 -2.14 -12.75 3.01
C GLN A 25 -2.19 -13.19 4.50
N GLY A 26 -3.10 -14.06 4.87
CA GLY A 26 -3.19 -14.60 6.24
C GLY A 26 -4.01 -13.71 7.18
N ASP A 27 -3.46 -13.29 8.31
CA ASP A 27 -4.15 -12.51 9.35
C ASP A 27 -4.21 -11.02 9.00
N VAL A 28 -5.16 -10.68 8.12
CA VAL A 28 -5.36 -9.32 7.60
C VAL A 28 -6.81 -8.86 7.75
N ARG A 29 -6.99 -7.53 7.81
CA ARG A 29 -8.26 -6.83 7.58
C ARG A 29 -8.10 -5.91 6.38
N ILE A 30 -9.08 -5.88 5.50
CA ILE A 30 -9.09 -5.01 4.31
C ILE A 30 -10.02 -3.84 4.57
N LEU A 31 -9.53 -2.63 4.35
CA LEU A 31 -10.27 -1.38 4.41
C LEU A 31 -10.45 -0.88 2.98
N LEU A 32 -11.63 -1.11 2.38
CA LEU A 32 -11.98 -0.55 1.08
C LEU A 32 -12.52 0.86 1.28
N VAL A 33 -11.89 1.82 0.64
CA VAL A 33 -12.35 3.21 0.69
C VAL A 33 -12.82 3.62 -0.69
N ASP A 34 -14.13 3.53 -0.93
CA ASP A 34 -14.75 3.96 -2.18
C ASP A 34 -14.89 5.48 -2.22
N ASP A 35 -14.14 6.10 -3.09
CA ASP A 35 -14.09 7.56 -3.30
C ASP A 35 -15.17 8.02 -4.29
N GLY A 36 -16.40 7.56 -4.10
CA GLY A 36 -17.55 8.00 -4.87
C GLY A 36 -17.58 7.44 -6.30
N SER A 37 -17.34 6.15 -6.47
CA SER A 37 -17.39 5.46 -7.77
C SER A 37 -18.76 5.56 -8.45
N THR A 38 -18.76 5.59 -9.78
CA THR A 38 -19.95 5.77 -10.62
C THR A 38 -20.20 4.65 -11.64
N ASP A 39 -19.31 3.66 -11.71
CA ASP A 39 -19.29 2.57 -12.69
C ASP A 39 -19.86 1.23 -12.18
N GLY A 40 -20.36 1.21 -10.94
CA GLY A 40 -20.82 -0.01 -10.25
C GLY A 40 -19.85 -0.55 -9.19
N THR A 41 -18.67 0.01 -9.08
CA THR A 41 -17.66 -0.37 -8.08
C THR A 41 -18.18 -0.24 -6.64
N ALA A 42 -18.95 0.82 -6.34
CA ALA A 42 -19.53 1.01 -5.00
C ALA A 42 -20.40 -0.19 -4.59
N ARG A 43 -21.22 -0.71 -5.50
CA ARG A 43 -22.03 -1.92 -5.26
C ARG A 43 -21.15 -3.16 -5.05
N LEU A 44 -20.09 -3.31 -5.83
CA LEU A 44 -19.12 -4.40 -5.65
C LEU A 44 -18.45 -4.33 -4.28
N CYS A 45 -18.10 -3.13 -3.79
CA CYS A 45 -17.60 -2.94 -2.42
C CYS A 45 -18.58 -3.46 -1.38
N ASP A 46 -19.88 -3.12 -1.50
CA ASP A 46 -20.94 -3.62 -0.60
C ASP A 46 -21.07 -5.15 -0.64
N GLU A 47 -20.96 -5.76 -1.82
CA GLU A 47 -20.97 -7.20 -2.00
C GLU A 47 -19.75 -7.85 -1.31
N LEU A 48 -18.56 -7.29 -1.47
CA LEU A 48 -17.33 -7.75 -0.82
C LEU A 48 -17.37 -7.59 0.71
N ALA A 49 -18.08 -6.60 1.23
CA ALA A 49 -18.25 -6.36 2.67
C ALA A 49 -18.99 -7.49 3.42
N HIS A 50 -19.63 -8.43 2.71
CA HIS A 50 -20.15 -9.64 3.36
C HIS A 50 -19.04 -10.55 3.91
N HIS A 51 -17.79 -10.37 3.46
CA HIS A 51 -16.66 -11.10 4.02
C HIS A 51 -16.22 -10.48 5.36
N PRO A 52 -16.08 -11.26 6.46
CA PRO A 52 -15.88 -10.75 7.83
C PRO A 52 -14.57 -9.98 8.04
N ARG A 53 -13.62 -10.07 7.12
CA ARG A 53 -12.35 -9.34 7.15
C ARG A 53 -12.33 -8.09 6.26
N ILE A 54 -13.47 -7.71 5.68
CA ILE A 54 -13.57 -6.54 4.80
C ILE A 54 -14.47 -5.49 5.46
N GLU A 55 -13.98 -4.28 5.56
CA GLU A 55 -14.72 -3.10 5.98
C GLU A 55 -14.75 -2.10 4.82
N VAL A 56 -15.90 -1.49 4.56
CA VAL A 56 -16.09 -0.53 3.48
C VAL A 56 -16.40 0.85 4.04
N ILE A 57 -15.76 1.84 3.47
CA ILE A 57 -16.00 3.27 3.75
C ILE A 57 -16.39 3.93 2.42
N HIS A 58 -17.59 4.47 2.32
CA HIS A 58 -18.00 5.28 1.19
C HIS A 58 -17.84 6.76 1.50
N GLN A 59 -17.26 7.49 0.57
CA GLN A 59 -17.15 8.96 0.64
C GLN A 59 -17.51 9.59 -0.70
N ARG A 60 -17.72 10.90 -0.72
CA ARG A 60 -17.78 11.66 -1.97
C ARG A 60 -16.39 11.72 -2.56
N ASN A 61 -16.29 11.80 -3.89
CA ASN A 61 -14.99 11.90 -4.56
C ASN A 61 -14.23 13.15 -4.11
N HIS A 62 -13.11 12.91 -3.43
CA HIS A 62 -12.16 13.90 -2.96
C HIS A 62 -10.71 13.56 -3.37
N GLY A 63 -10.53 12.50 -4.16
CA GLY A 63 -9.24 12.03 -4.67
C GLY A 63 -8.54 11.01 -3.77
N VAL A 64 -7.53 10.36 -4.34
CA VAL A 64 -6.82 9.22 -3.73
C VAL A 64 -6.22 9.55 -2.35
N SER A 65 -5.70 10.77 -2.16
CA SER A 65 -5.17 11.23 -0.87
C SER A 65 -6.23 11.23 0.22
N ALA A 66 -7.45 11.69 -0.09
CA ALA A 66 -8.57 11.70 0.85
C ALA A 66 -9.02 10.27 1.19
N ALA A 67 -9.07 9.38 0.18
CA ALA A 67 -9.40 7.97 0.39
C ALA A 67 -8.35 7.27 1.27
N ARG A 68 -7.04 7.48 1.00
CA ARG A 68 -5.97 6.96 1.85
C ARG A 68 -6.05 7.50 3.28
N ASN A 69 -6.39 8.79 3.45
CA ASN A 69 -6.59 9.41 4.77
C ASN A 69 -7.76 8.80 5.55
N ALA A 70 -8.88 8.50 4.88
CA ALA A 70 -10.01 7.82 5.51
C ALA A 70 -9.62 6.41 5.96
N GLY A 71 -8.89 5.67 5.12
CA GLY A 71 -8.34 4.35 5.48
C GLY A 71 -7.38 4.42 6.68
N LEU A 72 -6.46 5.38 6.72
CA LEU A 72 -5.55 5.60 7.86
C LEU A 72 -6.32 5.89 9.16
N GLN A 73 -7.40 6.65 9.07
CA GLN A 73 -8.24 6.97 10.24
C GLN A 73 -8.97 5.74 10.78
N ALA A 74 -9.38 4.81 9.92
CA ALA A 74 -10.04 3.56 10.28
C ALA A 74 -9.07 2.44 10.70
N ALA A 75 -7.78 2.57 10.32
CA ALA A 75 -6.76 1.57 10.62
C ALA A 75 -6.54 1.46 12.14
N ALA A 76 -6.58 0.21 12.65
CA ALA A 76 -6.42 -0.09 14.07
C ALA A 76 -5.38 -1.19 14.34
N SER A 77 -4.95 -1.94 13.32
CA SER A 77 -3.93 -2.98 13.46
C SER A 77 -2.56 -2.38 13.77
N GLU A 78 -1.66 -3.20 14.28
CA GLU A 78 -0.29 -2.80 14.59
C GLU A 78 0.51 -2.40 13.34
N TRP A 79 0.22 -3.08 12.23
CA TRP A 79 0.82 -2.84 10.93
C TRP A 79 -0.22 -2.46 9.90
N LEU A 80 0.18 -1.67 8.92
CA LEU A 80 -0.64 -1.35 7.75
C LEU A 80 0.18 -1.36 6.46
N THR A 81 -0.52 -1.57 5.36
CA THR A 81 0.00 -1.44 3.99
C THR A 81 -1.06 -0.84 3.09
N PHE A 82 -0.63 -0.30 1.94
CA PHE A 82 -1.52 0.15 0.89
C PHE A 82 -1.49 -0.81 -0.29
N LEU A 83 -2.63 -1.02 -0.91
CA LEU A 83 -2.78 -1.76 -2.15
C LEU A 83 -3.70 -0.97 -3.08
N ASP A 84 -3.23 -0.61 -4.26
CA ASP A 84 -4.08 0.05 -5.22
C ASP A 84 -5.09 -0.94 -5.83
N ALA A 85 -6.28 -0.46 -6.20
CA ALA A 85 -7.42 -1.30 -6.61
C ALA A 85 -7.21 -2.04 -7.95
N ASP A 86 -6.11 -1.77 -8.64
CA ASP A 86 -5.72 -2.38 -9.92
C ASP A 86 -4.42 -3.19 -9.84
N ASP A 87 -3.87 -3.37 -8.62
CA ASP A 87 -2.64 -4.10 -8.37
C ASP A 87 -2.90 -5.35 -7.52
N VAL A 88 -1.86 -6.17 -7.31
CA VAL A 88 -1.97 -7.37 -6.47
C VAL A 88 -0.78 -7.51 -5.51
N LEU A 89 -1.05 -8.06 -4.32
CA LEU A 89 -0.02 -8.58 -3.44
C LEU A 89 0.39 -9.97 -3.90
N LEU A 90 1.68 -10.23 -3.96
CA LEU A 90 2.21 -11.54 -4.30
C LEU A 90 1.97 -12.55 -3.16
N PRO A 91 1.98 -13.86 -3.44
CA PRO A 91 1.80 -14.88 -2.40
C PRO A 91 2.75 -14.67 -1.22
N ASP A 92 2.23 -14.81 0.00
CA ASP A 92 2.96 -14.65 1.28
C ASP A 92 3.71 -13.32 1.46
N ALA A 93 3.38 -12.29 0.68
CA ALA A 93 4.06 -10.99 0.72
C ALA A 93 4.11 -10.39 2.13
N ILE A 94 2.97 -10.30 2.81
CA ILE A 94 2.89 -9.76 4.17
C ILE A 94 3.60 -10.67 5.17
N GLY A 95 3.42 -11.98 5.06
CA GLY A 95 4.09 -12.96 5.93
C GLY A 95 5.61 -12.85 5.85
N ASN A 96 6.15 -12.75 4.63
CA ASN A 96 7.58 -12.58 4.39
C ASN A 96 8.10 -11.26 4.98
N LEU A 97 7.38 -10.15 4.77
CA LEU A 97 7.79 -8.85 5.33
C LEU A 97 7.77 -8.86 6.86
N LEU A 98 6.73 -9.42 7.48
CA LEU A 98 6.65 -9.54 8.94
C LEU A 98 7.81 -10.37 9.52
N ALA A 99 8.15 -11.49 8.88
CA ALA A 99 9.26 -12.34 9.30
C ALA A 99 10.62 -11.63 9.20
N LEU A 100 10.77 -10.70 8.28
CA LEU A 100 12.01 -9.99 8.00
C LEU A 100 12.12 -8.62 8.68
N ALA A 101 11.01 -8.08 9.20
CA ALA A 101 10.97 -6.74 9.77
C ALA A 101 11.86 -6.58 11.02
N GLY A 102 12.01 -7.64 11.85
CA GLY A 102 12.70 -7.52 13.13
C GLY A 102 12.15 -6.36 13.97
N ASP A 103 13.04 -5.48 14.43
CA ASP A 103 12.67 -4.28 15.19
C ASP A 103 12.39 -3.06 14.32
N SER A 104 12.36 -3.20 13.00
CA SER A 104 12.11 -2.09 12.08
C SER A 104 10.66 -1.62 12.14
N GLN A 105 10.47 -0.31 12.03
CA GLN A 105 9.14 0.30 12.03
C GLN A 105 8.53 0.43 10.62
N ALA A 106 9.37 0.28 9.61
CA ALA A 106 8.97 0.20 8.21
C ALA A 106 9.82 -0.84 7.50
N ILE A 107 9.22 -1.63 6.62
CA ILE A 107 9.94 -2.56 5.75
C ILE A 107 9.36 -2.50 4.35
N GLN A 108 10.22 -2.44 3.35
CA GLN A 108 9.85 -2.46 1.94
C GLN A 108 10.31 -3.76 1.29
N GLY A 109 9.42 -4.41 0.56
CA GLY A 109 9.74 -5.44 -0.41
C GLY A 109 9.88 -4.87 -1.83
N LEU A 110 10.24 -5.72 -2.77
CA LEU A 110 10.36 -5.34 -4.17
C LEU A 110 8.98 -5.24 -4.82
N VAL A 111 8.83 -4.19 -5.63
CA VAL A 111 7.70 -4.00 -6.53
C VAL A 111 8.08 -4.56 -7.90
N THR A 112 7.28 -5.40 -8.48
CA THR A 112 7.52 -6.06 -9.78
C THR A 112 6.37 -5.78 -10.76
N ARG A 113 6.55 -6.16 -12.00
CA ARG A 113 5.51 -6.18 -13.04
C ARG A 113 5.13 -7.61 -13.43
N SER A 114 5.61 -8.60 -12.70
CA SER A 114 5.36 -10.02 -12.95
C SER A 114 4.74 -10.64 -11.69
N GLU A 115 3.64 -11.37 -11.86
CA GLU A 115 3.01 -12.14 -10.79
C GLU A 115 3.82 -13.40 -10.39
N ALA A 116 4.77 -13.82 -11.23
CA ALA A 116 5.69 -14.92 -10.98
C ALA A 116 7.15 -14.44 -11.10
N PRO A 117 7.61 -13.54 -10.25
CA PRO A 117 8.98 -13.06 -10.28
C PRO A 117 9.94 -14.18 -9.86
N ASP A 118 11.17 -14.14 -10.39
CA ASP A 118 12.25 -14.94 -9.83
C ASP A 118 12.40 -14.64 -8.33
N VAL A 119 12.51 -15.67 -7.51
CA VAL A 119 12.67 -15.54 -6.06
C VAL A 119 14.14 -15.17 -5.80
N PRO A 120 14.44 -13.88 -5.54
CA PRO A 120 15.80 -13.49 -5.18
C PRO A 120 16.16 -14.06 -3.80
N GLN A 121 17.46 -14.16 -3.52
CA GLN A 121 17.90 -14.50 -2.17
C GLN A 121 17.32 -13.50 -1.17
N CYS A 122 16.69 -14.00 -0.12
CA CYS A 122 16.00 -13.20 0.88
C CYS A 122 17.04 -12.47 1.76
N THR A 123 17.55 -11.35 1.26
CA THR A 123 18.47 -10.48 2.02
C THR A 123 17.72 -9.25 2.52
N VAL A 124 18.11 -8.79 3.71
CA VAL A 124 17.53 -7.59 4.33
C VAL A 124 18.65 -6.62 4.67
N GLN A 125 18.46 -5.37 4.31
CA GLN A 125 19.33 -4.27 4.75
C GLN A 125 18.53 -3.38 5.70
N THR A 126 18.98 -3.24 6.93
CA THR A 126 18.38 -2.33 7.92
C THR A 126 19.19 -1.04 7.98
N LEU A 127 18.50 0.07 7.89
CA LEU A 127 19.03 1.43 7.84
C LEU A 127 18.42 2.28 8.96
N SER A 128 19.13 3.31 9.39
CA SER A 128 18.45 4.40 10.12
C SER A 128 17.52 5.16 9.17
N SER A 129 16.50 5.80 9.72
CA SER A 129 15.63 6.69 8.95
C SER A 129 16.40 7.71 8.10
N ARG A 130 17.44 8.30 8.70
CA ARG A 130 18.30 9.27 8.01
C ARG A 130 19.01 8.66 6.80
N ASP A 131 19.62 7.48 6.97
CA ASP A 131 20.35 6.82 5.90
C ASP A 131 19.40 6.34 4.79
N MET A 132 18.19 5.91 5.17
CA MET A 132 17.14 5.56 4.20
C MET A 132 16.73 6.76 3.35
N LEU A 133 16.48 7.91 3.97
CA LEU A 133 16.10 9.13 3.24
C LEU A 133 17.25 9.65 2.36
N ASP A 134 18.49 9.60 2.85
CA ASP A 134 19.67 9.95 2.07
C ASP A 134 19.85 9.01 0.86
N LEU A 135 19.62 7.72 1.06
CA LEU A 135 19.63 6.73 -0.03
C LEU A 135 18.57 7.05 -1.08
N ALA A 136 17.33 7.33 -0.67
CA ALA A 136 16.24 7.66 -1.57
C ALA A 136 16.51 8.94 -2.38
N LEU A 137 17.11 9.96 -1.74
CA LEU A 137 17.46 11.22 -2.43
C LEU A 137 18.60 11.06 -3.43
N ARG A 138 19.53 10.13 -3.19
CA ARG A 138 20.72 9.92 -4.07
C ARG A 138 20.49 8.86 -5.14
N ASN A 139 19.54 7.96 -4.92
CA ASN A 139 19.31 6.84 -5.82
C ASN A 139 17.91 6.93 -6.45
N PRO A 140 17.80 7.33 -7.71
CA PRO A 140 16.51 7.46 -8.39
C PRO A 140 15.77 6.12 -8.58
N THR A 141 16.41 4.99 -8.29
CA THR A 141 15.76 3.67 -8.31
C THR A 141 15.07 3.31 -6.98
N VAL A 142 15.32 4.08 -5.93
CA VAL A 142 14.63 3.94 -4.65
C VAL A 142 13.38 4.80 -4.70
N HIS A 143 12.26 4.17 -4.96
CA HIS A 143 10.99 4.86 -5.05
C HIS A 143 10.30 4.93 -3.70
N LEU A 144 9.92 6.14 -3.28
CA LEU A 144 9.12 6.38 -2.08
C LEU A 144 7.62 6.38 -2.40
N HIS A 145 7.15 5.37 -3.17
CA HIS A 145 5.72 5.13 -3.33
C HIS A 145 5.16 4.40 -2.11
N THR A 146 3.84 4.37 -1.95
CA THR A 146 3.20 3.58 -0.90
C THR A 146 3.25 2.07 -1.14
N HIS A 147 3.59 1.65 -2.34
CA HIS A 147 3.58 0.25 -2.79
C HIS A 147 4.71 -0.58 -2.17
N GLY A 148 4.39 -1.81 -1.79
CA GLY A 148 5.36 -2.76 -1.26
C GLY A 148 5.88 -2.46 0.15
N TRP A 149 5.35 -1.45 0.83
CA TRP A 149 5.68 -1.12 2.21
C TRP A 149 4.74 -1.81 3.19
N LEU A 150 5.31 -2.29 4.29
CA LEU A 150 4.62 -2.64 5.52
C LEU A 150 5.10 -1.68 6.61
N LEU A 151 4.16 -0.95 7.20
CA LEU A 151 4.44 0.17 8.10
C LEU A 151 3.83 -0.07 9.48
N ARG A 152 4.59 0.17 10.54
CA ARG A 152 4.02 0.26 11.89
C ARG A 152 3.05 1.42 11.97
N ARG A 153 1.84 1.18 12.45
CA ARG A 153 0.81 2.22 12.56
C ARG A 153 1.26 3.43 13.38
N GLU A 154 2.11 3.21 14.38
CA GLU A 154 2.64 4.26 15.26
C GLU A 154 3.45 5.35 14.54
N ILE A 155 4.03 5.06 13.35
CA ILE A 155 4.74 6.06 12.55
C ILE A 155 3.85 6.74 11.50
N CYS A 156 2.62 6.26 11.29
CA CYS A 156 1.68 6.75 10.27
C CYS A 156 0.73 7.82 10.82
N ASN A 157 1.24 8.75 11.64
CA ASN A 157 0.43 9.79 12.27
C ASN A 157 0.13 10.98 11.36
N GLU A 158 0.82 11.07 10.24
CA GLU A 158 0.68 12.15 9.26
C GLU A 158 -0.39 11.81 8.22
N ARG A 159 -1.12 12.83 7.76
CA ARG A 159 -2.11 12.66 6.69
C ARG A 159 -1.47 12.94 5.33
N PHE A 160 -1.98 12.28 4.28
CA PHE A 160 -1.67 12.68 2.90
C PHE A 160 -2.14 14.11 2.66
N ASN A 161 -1.34 14.86 1.90
CA ASN A 161 -1.69 16.23 1.51
C ASN A 161 -2.68 16.20 0.33
N GLU A 162 -3.95 16.44 0.63
CA GLU A 162 -5.05 16.38 -0.36
C GLU A 162 -4.98 17.50 -1.44
N SER A 163 -4.10 18.49 -1.25
CA SER A 163 -3.88 19.53 -2.27
C SER A 163 -2.90 19.11 -3.38
N LEU A 164 -2.14 18.03 -3.18
CA LEU A 164 -1.21 17.50 -4.16
C LEU A 164 -1.95 16.57 -5.13
N ARG A 165 -1.72 16.77 -6.43
CA ARG A 165 -2.27 15.91 -7.49
C ARG A 165 -1.27 14.86 -8.00
N LEU A 166 0.03 15.08 -7.76
CA LEU A 166 1.12 14.18 -8.14
C LEU A 166 2.19 14.20 -7.03
N GLY A 167 2.78 13.04 -6.75
CA GLY A 167 3.84 12.88 -5.77
C GLY A 167 3.37 12.93 -4.31
N GLU A 168 2.07 12.85 -4.08
CA GLU A 168 1.44 12.84 -2.76
C GLU A 168 1.92 11.66 -1.89
N ASP A 169 2.15 10.52 -2.53
CA ASP A 169 2.64 9.29 -1.91
C ASP A 169 4.10 9.42 -1.46
N GLY A 170 4.97 9.93 -2.34
CA GLY A 170 6.38 10.17 -2.01
C GLY A 170 6.55 11.24 -0.93
N GLU A 171 5.77 12.31 -0.98
CA GLU A 171 5.76 13.36 0.04
C GLU A 171 5.34 12.80 1.40
N TRP A 172 4.25 12.02 1.44
CA TRP A 172 3.77 11.38 2.65
C TRP A 172 4.78 10.36 3.20
N MET A 173 5.33 9.48 2.34
CA MET A 173 6.33 8.49 2.73
C MET A 173 7.57 9.13 3.35
N MET A 174 8.06 10.26 2.81
CA MET A 174 9.19 10.97 3.42
C MET A 174 8.88 11.42 4.84
N ARG A 175 7.67 11.91 5.11
CA ARG A 175 7.28 12.31 6.47
C ARG A 175 7.14 11.12 7.41
N VAL A 176 6.54 10.04 6.96
CA VAL A 176 6.39 8.80 7.72
C VAL A 176 7.76 8.19 8.04
N LEU A 177 8.62 8.02 7.05
CA LEU A 177 9.95 7.44 7.27
C LEU A 177 10.83 8.31 8.18
N ARG A 178 10.64 9.62 8.18
CA ARG A 178 11.33 10.52 9.11
C ARG A 178 10.93 10.29 10.56
N SER A 179 9.72 9.75 10.80
CA SER A 179 9.21 9.41 12.14
C SER A 179 9.69 8.03 12.62
N ALA A 180 10.21 7.19 11.73
CA ALA A 180 10.78 5.89 12.07
C ALA A 180 12.18 6.03 12.68
N LYS A 181 12.59 5.05 13.49
CA LYS A 181 13.98 4.91 13.97
C LYS A 181 14.79 4.07 12.98
N THR A 182 14.22 2.95 12.58
CA THR A 182 14.83 1.97 11.68
C THR A 182 13.88 1.54 10.58
N VAL A 183 14.45 1.35 9.39
CA VAL A 183 13.76 0.97 8.16
C VAL A 183 14.50 -0.19 7.53
N SER A 184 13.80 -1.20 7.05
CA SER A 184 14.39 -2.35 6.36
C SER A 184 14.00 -2.36 4.88
N LEU A 185 14.97 -2.73 4.04
CA LEU A 185 14.77 -3.03 2.63
C LEU A 185 14.98 -4.52 2.42
N ALA A 186 13.96 -5.24 2.03
CA ALA A 186 13.98 -6.69 1.80
C ALA A 186 14.05 -7.00 0.30
N GLN A 187 14.96 -7.88 -0.08
CA GLN A 187 15.07 -8.39 -1.45
C GLN A 187 14.08 -9.55 -1.65
N VAL A 188 12.81 -9.29 -1.45
CA VAL A 188 11.69 -10.22 -1.67
C VAL A 188 10.59 -9.50 -2.44
N SER A 189 10.12 -10.11 -3.51
CA SER A 189 9.01 -9.54 -4.30
C SER A 189 7.71 -9.68 -3.53
N THR A 190 7.00 -8.56 -3.36
CA THR A 190 5.80 -8.49 -2.53
C THR A 190 4.59 -7.88 -3.21
N TYR A 191 4.84 -7.09 -4.24
CA TYR A 191 3.82 -6.28 -4.89
C TYR A 191 3.96 -6.37 -6.41
N CYS A 192 2.87 -6.64 -7.11
CA CYS A 192 2.83 -6.63 -8.57
C CYS A 192 2.02 -5.43 -9.05
N TYR A 193 2.72 -4.53 -9.74
CA TYR A 193 2.13 -3.35 -10.36
C TYR A 193 1.62 -3.68 -11.77
N HIS A 194 0.34 -3.49 -12.01
CA HIS A 194 -0.29 -3.69 -13.31
C HIS A 194 -0.35 -2.39 -14.11
N LEU A 195 0.26 -2.38 -15.30
CA LEU A 195 0.18 -1.24 -16.21
C LEU A 195 -1.19 -1.20 -16.88
N ARG A 196 -1.95 -0.12 -16.64
CA ARG A 196 -3.18 0.18 -17.38
C ARG A 196 -2.89 1.19 -18.49
N ALA A 197 -3.60 1.06 -19.62
CA ALA A 197 -3.49 2.03 -20.71
C ALA A 197 -3.92 3.45 -20.28
N ASP A 198 -4.80 3.56 -19.28
CA ASP A 198 -5.36 4.82 -18.75
C ASP A 198 -4.74 5.22 -17.39
N SER A 199 -3.55 4.71 -17.06
CA SER A 199 -2.87 5.08 -15.82
C SER A 199 -2.60 6.59 -15.77
N ALA A 200 -2.84 7.22 -14.60
CA ALA A 200 -2.62 8.65 -14.37
C ALA A 200 -1.18 9.12 -14.71
N VAL A 201 -0.21 8.20 -14.71
CA VAL A 201 1.20 8.44 -15.07
C VAL A 201 1.36 8.78 -16.58
N HIS A 202 0.41 8.39 -17.44
CA HIS A 202 0.46 8.68 -18.88
C HIS A 202 -0.30 9.93 -19.29
N SER A 203 -0.98 10.60 -18.35
CA SER A 203 -1.82 11.79 -18.61
C SER A 203 -1.15 13.11 -18.23
N ALA A 204 0.16 13.11 -17.94
CA ALA A 204 0.94 14.28 -17.52
C ALA A 204 1.98 14.68 -18.56
#